data_c5baff9038996cc3b36126ac9a7ebe59
#
_entry.id   c5baff9038996cc3b36126ac9a7ebe59
#
_cell.length_a   1.000
_cell.length_b   1.000
_cell.length_c   1.000
_cell.angle_alpha   90.00
_cell.angle_beta   90.00
_cell.angle_gamma   90.00
#
_symmetry.space_group_name_H-M   'P 1'
#
loop_
_entity.id
_entity.type
_entity.pdbx_description
1 polymer ?
#
loop_
_entity_poly.entity_id
_entity_poly.type
_entity_poly.pdbx_seq_one_letter_code
_entity_poly.pdbx_strand_id
1 'polypeptide(L)'
;MTTNYVLVETCALVQNRFGMRAIKVFQEDIVPVLRIEWIDKAVHHAAMQVVIAAPRKKLSLVDCVSYETMRLLGVTTAFTLDKHFKEQGFICLPA
;
A
#
# COMPACT_ATOMS: atom_id res chain seq x y z
N MET A 1 -5.14 -6.93 5.35
CA MET A 1 -5.14 -5.47 5.63
C MET A 1 -4.42 -4.72 4.53
N THR A 2 -4.91 -3.57 4.18
CA THR A 2 -4.29 -2.67 3.20
C THR A 2 -4.55 -1.21 3.60
N THR A 3 -4.04 -0.25 2.82
CA THR A 3 -4.35 1.16 3.02
C THR A 3 -5.24 1.68 1.89
N ASN A 4 -5.86 2.83 2.12
CA ASN A 4 -6.64 3.50 1.06
C ASN A 4 -5.76 3.95 -0.11
N TYR A 5 -4.46 4.13 0.09
CA TYR A 5 -3.52 4.46 -0.99
C TYR A 5 -3.35 3.29 -1.95
N VAL A 6 -3.13 2.08 -1.41
CA VAL A 6 -3.07 0.85 -2.22
C VAL A 6 -4.42 0.58 -2.88
N LEU A 7 -5.52 0.82 -2.15
CA LEU A 7 -6.88 0.66 -2.69
C LEU A 7 -7.10 1.52 -3.93
N VAL A 8 -6.76 2.80 -3.87
CA VAL A 8 -6.93 3.72 -5.00
C VAL A 8 -6.08 3.29 -6.20
N GLU A 9 -4.84 2.92 -5.96
CA GLU A 9 -3.94 2.43 -7.01
C GLU A 9 -4.48 1.15 -7.64
N THR A 10 -4.99 0.23 -6.83
CA THR A 10 -5.59 -1.02 -7.31
C THR A 10 -6.85 -0.75 -8.12
N CYS A 11 -7.72 0.14 -7.66
CA CYS A 11 -8.92 0.54 -8.39
C CYS A 11 -8.58 1.12 -9.76
N ALA A 12 -7.57 1.98 -9.82
CA ALA A 12 -7.12 2.57 -11.07
C ALA A 12 -6.61 1.51 -12.05
N LEU A 13 -5.84 0.54 -11.57
CA LEU A 13 -5.35 -0.57 -12.39
C LEU A 13 -6.49 -1.46 -12.90
N VAL A 14 -7.42 -1.84 -12.03
CA VAL A 14 -8.56 -2.69 -12.39
C VAL A 14 -9.42 -2.00 -13.43
N GLN A 15 -9.76 -0.73 -13.21
CA GLN A 15 -10.55 0.06 -14.14
C GLN A 15 -9.88 0.17 -15.50
N ASN A 16 -8.58 0.47 -15.51
CA ASN A 16 -7.83 0.69 -16.74
C ASN A 16 -7.64 -0.57 -17.56
N ARG A 17 -7.37 -1.71 -16.89
CA ARG A 17 -7.07 -2.98 -17.58
C ARG A 17 -8.30 -3.81 -17.90
N PHE A 18 -9.32 -3.77 -17.05
CA PHE A 18 -10.46 -4.69 -17.12
C PHE A 18 -11.81 -3.97 -17.30
N GLY A 19 -11.84 -2.64 -17.16
CA GLY A 19 -13.01 -1.83 -17.44
C GLY A 19 -13.98 -1.68 -16.27
N MET A 20 -15.12 -1.04 -16.56
CA MET A 20 -16.09 -0.63 -15.54
C MET A 20 -16.79 -1.82 -14.86
N ARG A 21 -17.03 -2.89 -15.58
CA ARG A 21 -17.66 -4.09 -15.02
C ARG A 21 -16.80 -4.72 -13.94
N ALA A 22 -15.50 -4.80 -14.19
CA ALA A 22 -14.55 -5.37 -13.25
C ALA A 22 -14.39 -4.48 -12.00
N ILE A 23 -14.35 -3.16 -12.17
CA ILE A 23 -14.25 -2.26 -11.00
C ILE A 23 -15.51 -2.31 -10.15
N LYS A 24 -16.68 -2.49 -10.75
CA LYS A 24 -17.93 -2.65 -10.01
C LYS A 24 -17.90 -3.91 -9.16
N VAL A 25 -17.48 -5.05 -9.72
CA VAL A 25 -17.32 -6.31 -8.98
C VAL A 25 -16.31 -6.16 -7.86
N PHE A 26 -15.18 -5.52 -8.13
CA PHE A 26 -14.16 -5.26 -7.12
C PHE A 26 -14.72 -4.46 -5.94
N GLN A 27 -15.43 -3.37 -6.23
CA GLN A 27 -16.02 -2.51 -5.20
C GLN A 27 -17.09 -3.22 -4.38
N GLU A 28 -17.94 -4.01 -5.04
CA GLU A 28 -19.10 -4.63 -4.38
C GLU A 28 -18.73 -5.92 -3.65
N ASP A 29 -17.81 -6.72 -4.18
CA ASP A 29 -17.53 -8.06 -3.68
C ASP A 29 -16.20 -8.18 -2.94
N ILE A 30 -15.19 -7.40 -3.31
CA ILE A 30 -13.85 -7.52 -2.74
C ILE A 30 -13.63 -6.47 -1.64
N VAL A 31 -13.90 -5.21 -1.91
CA VAL A 31 -13.64 -4.12 -0.95
C VAL A 31 -14.32 -4.35 0.40
N PRO A 32 -15.59 -4.82 0.46
CA PRO A 32 -16.24 -5.03 1.75
C PRO A 32 -15.59 -6.05 2.67
N VAL A 33 -14.79 -6.98 2.12
CA VAL A 33 -14.09 -7.99 2.92
C VAL A 33 -12.67 -7.58 3.29
N LEU A 34 -12.20 -6.45 2.78
CA LEU A 34 -10.87 -5.93 3.08
C LEU A 34 -10.89 -5.10 4.37
N ARG A 35 -9.86 -5.29 5.17
CA ARG A 35 -9.57 -4.38 6.27
C ARG A 35 -8.72 -3.23 5.73
N ILE A 36 -9.29 -2.04 5.67
CA ILE A 36 -8.64 -0.86 5.10
C ILE A 36 -8.26 0.09 6.23
N GLU A 37 -6.97 0.40 6.32
CA GLU A 37 -6.47 1.48 7.17
C GLU A 37 -6.51 2.78 6.37
N TRP A 38 -7.36 3.71 6.79
CA TRP A 38 -7.48 5.02 6.15
C TRP A 38 -6.38 5.94 6.65
N ILE A 39 -5.55 6.39 5.72
CA ILE A 39 -4.35 7.14 6.03
C ILE A 39 -4.69 8.59 6.31
N ASP A 40 -4.27 9.07 7.47
CA ASP A 40 -4.45 10.46 7.85
C ASP A 40 -3.31 11.35 7.36
N LYS A 41 -3.45 12.65 7.58
CA LYS A 41 -2.47 13.65 7.15
C LYS A 41 -1.10 13.43 7.77
N ALA A 42 -1.03 13.01 9.03
CA ALA A 42 0.23 12.80 9.73
C ALA A 42 1.05 11.68 9.12
N VAL A 43 0.42 10.55 8.81
CA VAL A 43 1.08 9.41 8.17
C VAL A 43 1.50 9.76 6.75
N HIS A 44 0.65 10.44 6.01
CA HIS A 44 0.98 10.93 4.66
C HIS A 44 2.24 11.81 4.69
N HIS A 45 2.28 12.77 5.62
CA HIS A 45 3.42 13.68 5.76
C HIS A 45 4.71 12.94 6.12
N ALA A 46 4.65 12.01 7.08
CA ALA A 46 5.80 11.20 7.48
C ALA A 46 6.33 10.38 6.30
N ALA A 47 5.45 9.75 5.54
CA ALA A 47 5.83 8.96 4.36
C ALA A 47 6.47 9.84 3.28
N MET A 48 5.93 11.04 3.06
CA MET A 48 6.49 11.98 2.09
C MET A 48 7.91 12.43 2.48
N GLN A 49 8.18 12.62 3.78
CA GLN A 49 9.53 12.94 4.24
C GLN A 49 10.52 11.82 3.91
N VAL A 50 10.13 10.57 4.01
CA VAL A 50 10.97 9.43 3.64
C VAL A 50 11.26 9.43 2.13
N VAL A 51 10.26 9.68 1.29
CA VAL A 51 10.42 9.78 -0.16
C VAL A 51 11.44 10.87 -0.51
N ILE A 52 11.30 12.05 0.09
CA ILE A 52 12.17 13.20 -0.18
C ILE A 52 13.60 12.95 0.30
N ALA A 53 13.76 12.30 1.46
CA ALA A 53 15.07 12.06 2.06
C ALA A 53 15.89 10.99 1.35
N ALA A 54 15.26 10.13 0.54
CA ALA A 54 15.94 9.02 -0.13
C ALA A 54 15.63 8.97 -1.64
N PRO A 55 15.92 10.05 -2.40
CA PRO A 55 15.52 10.14 -3.81
C PRO A 55 16.16 9.07 -4.70
N ARG A 56 17.36 8.59 -4.32
CA ARG A 56 18.09 7.58 -5.10
C ARG A 56 17.50 6.18 -4.98
N LYS A 57 16.75 5.91 -3.91
CA LYS A 57 16.11 4.61 -3.70
C LYS A 57 14.84 4.43 -4.51
N LYS A 58 14.32 5.49 -5.11
CA LYS A 58 13.11 5.49 -5.94
C LYS A 58 11.90 4.85 -5.23
N LEU A 59 11.79 5.10 -3.93
CA LEU A 59 10.67 4.61 -3.15
C LEU A 59 9.40 5.37 -3.54
N SER A 60 8.30 4.65 -3.76
CA SER A 60 7.03 5.29 -4.03
C SER A 60 6.39 5.80 -2.74
N LEU A 61 5.56 6.84 -2.84
CA LEU A 61 4.79 7.33 -1.71
C LEU A 61 3.86 6.24 -1.16
N VAL A 62 3.22 5.47 -2.05
CA VAL A 62 2.32 4.38 -1.65
C VAL A 62 3.04 3.35 -0.79
N ASP A 63 4.25 2.94 -1.19
CA ASP A 63 5.05 2.00 -0.43
C ASP A 63 5.49 2.59 0.91
N CYS A 64 5.93 3.85 0.94
CA CYS A 64 6.33 4.51 2.18
C CYS A 64 5.17 4.67 3.16
N VAL A 65 3.96 4.95 2.67
CA VAL A 65 2.75 4.96 3.50
C VAL A 65 2.52 3.57 4.11
N SER A 66 2.70 2.52 3.33
CA SER A 66 2.58 1.14 3.83
C SER A 66 3.61 0.85 4.92
N TYR A 67 4.86 1.24 4.76
CA TYR A 67 5.91 1.04 5.77
C TYR A 67 5.57 1.76 7.07
N GLU A 68 5.18 3.02 7.00
CA GLU A 68 4.81 3.80 8.19
C GLU A 68 3.61 3.17 8.91
N THR A 69 2.58 2.77 8.17
CA THR A 69 1.39 2.13 8.72
C THR A 69 1.73 0.82 9.41
N MET A 70 2.55 -0.01 8.79
CA MET A 70 2.99 -1.28 9.37
C MET A 70 3.74 -1.05 10.69
N ARG A 71 4.63 -0.07 10.73
CA ARG A 71 5.38 0.26 11.95
C ARG A 71 4.47 0.77 13.05
N LEU A 72 3.53 1.65 12.73
CA LEU A 72 2.60 2.20 13.71
C LEU A 72 1.67 1.14 14.30
N LEU A 73 1.25 0.17 13.50
CA LEU A 73 0.35 -0.90 13.92
C LEU A 73 1.08 -2.13 14.47
N GLY A 74 2.41 -2.13 14.46
CA GLY A 74 3.20 -3.28 14.89
C GLY A 74 3.10 -4.49 13.95
N VAL A 75 2.75 -4.26 12.68
CA VAL A 75 2.72 -5.31 11.66
C VAL A 75 4.11 -5.52 11.12
N THR A 76 4.61 -6.76 11.18
CA THR A 76 5.98 -7.08 10.80
C THR A 76 6.10 -7.90 9.53
N THR A 77 4.99 -8.48 9.05
CA THR A 77 4.97 -9.36 7.88
C THR A 77 4.15 -8.76 6.77
N ALA A 78 4.71 -8.73 5.56
CA ALA A 78 4.05 -8.27 4.34
C ALA A 78 3.93 -9.42 3.34
N PHE A 79 2.78 -9.52 2.67
CA PHE A 79 2.59 -10.41 1.53
C PHE A 79 2.90 -9.62 0.27
N THR A 80 4.12 -9.80 -0.25
CA THR A 80 4.63 -8.98 -1.36
C THR A 80 5.77 -9.68 -2.09
N LEU A 81 5.93 -9.36 -3.36
CA LEU A 81 7.10 -9.76 -4.15
C LEU A 81 8.13 -8.62 -4.25
N ASP A 82 7.82 -7.46 -3.69
CA ASP A 82 8.69 -6.29 -3.73
C ASP A 82 9.79 -6.38 -2.67
N LYS A 83 11.03 -6.46 -3.11
CA LYS A 83 12.22 -6.54 -2.25
C LYS A 83 12.37 -5.34 -1.30
N HIS A 84 11.79 -4.19 -1.61
CA HIS A 84 11.91 -3.01 -0.77
C HIS A 84 11.30 -3.21 0.61
N PHE A 85 10.25 -4.03 0.74
CA PHE A 85 9.69 -4.38 2.05
C PHE A 85 10.70 -5.10 2.93
N LYS A 86 11.47 -6.02 2.35
CA LYS A 86 12.55 -6.72 3.07
C LYS A 86 13.67 -5.77 3.48
N GLU A 87 14.05 -4.85 2.60
CA GLU A 87 15.06 -3.83 2.89
C GLU A 87 14.65 -2.91 4.02
N GLN A 88 13.34 -2.68 4.21
CA GLN A 88 12.79 -1.90 5.31
C GLN A 88 12.66 -2.68 6.63
N GLY A 89 13.09 -3.93 6.66
CA GLY A 89 13.09 -4.74 7.87
C GLY A 89 11.84 -5.59 8.08
N PHE A 90 10.95 -5.70 7.09
CA PHE A 90 9.76 -6.53 7.19
C PHE A 90 10.03 -7.96 6.74
N ILE A 91 9.27 -8.90 7.31
CA ILE A 91 9.24 -10.28 6.87
C ILE A 91 8.34 -10.36 5.65
N CYS A 92 8.85 -10.89 4.53
CA CYS A 92 8.10 -10.97 3.29
C CYS A 92 7.66 -12.39 3.00
N LEU A 93 6.39 -12.55 2.60
CA LEU A 93 5.84 -13.78 2.09
C LEU A 93 5.34 -13.56 0.67
N PRO A 94 5.52 -14.54 -0.22
CA PRO A 94 6.27 -15.79 -0.04
C PRO A 94 7.77 -15.55 0.13
N ALA A 95 8.38 -16.43 0.89
CA ALA A 95 9.82 -16.34 1.18
C ALA A 95 10.67 -16.60 -0.07
#